data_cd021f8b31b5f4ef3f23af85ed81250a
#
_entry.id   cd021f8b31b5f4ef3f23af85ed81250a
#
_cell.length_a   1.000
_cell.length_b   1.000
_cell.length_c   1.000
_cell.angle_alpha   90.00
_cell.angle_beta   90.00
_cell.angle_gamma   90.00
#
_symmetry.space_group_name_H-M   'P 1'
#
loop_
_entity.id
_entity.type
_entity.pdbx_description
1 polymer ?
#
loop_
_entity_poly.entity_id
_entity_poly.type
_entity_poly.pdbx_seq_one_letter_code
_entity_poly.pdbx_strand_id
1 'polypeptide(L)'
;MSVNFENYRRARDFGTPKRESEQQVSLSIDGETVTVPAGTTVLRAAAEAGINIPKLCATDSVEPFGSCRLCLVEIEGAKGLPASCTTEVREGMVVTTQNKRLGDIRRNVMELYISDHPLDCLTCPTNGDCELQDMAGATGLREVRYGYEGENHLDAEKDRS
;
A
#
# COMPACT_ATOMS: atom_id res chain seq x y z
N MET A 1 -18.27 -13.08 30.54
CA MET A 1 -18.61 -12.28 29.34
C MET A 1 -17.50 -12.51 28.33
N SER A 2 -17.78 -13.21 27.22
CA SER A 2 -16.81 -13.31 26.13
C SER A 2 -16.86 -12.01 25.33
N VAL A 3 -15.74 -11.34 25.22
CA VAL A 3 -15.60 -10.13 24.37
C VAL A 3 -15.59 -10.62 22.94
N ASN A 4 -16.60 -10.21 22.16
CA ASN A 4 -16.64 -10.51 20.73
C ASN A 4 -15.75 -9.50 19.99
N PHE A 5 -14.53 -9.94 19.63
CA PHE A 5 -13.55 -9.11 18.92
C PHE A 5 -13.92 -8.84 17.44
N GLU A 6 -14.95 -9.48 16.89
CA GLU A 6 -15.38 -9.24 15.51
C GLU A 6 -15.91 -7.82 15.29
N ASN A 7 -16.46 -7.18 16.33
CA ASN A 7 -16.97 -5.81 16.27
C ASN A 7 -15.87 -4.73 16.27
N TYR A 8 -14.61 -5.11 16.48
CA TYR A 8 -13.46 -4.20 16.48
C TYR A 8 -12.60 -4.31 15.21
N ARG A 9 -12.98 -5.17 14.26
CA ARG A 9 -12.30 -5.21 12.96
C ARG A 9 -12.67 -3.98 12.17
N ARG A 10 -11.66 -3.21 11.77
CA ARG A 10 -11.83 -2.16 10.75
C ARG A 10 -12.47 -2.76 9.51
N ALA A 11 -13.37 -2.01 8.88
CA ALA A 11 -13.88 -2.38 7.57
C ALA A 11 -12.69 -2.61 6.62
N ARG A 12 -12.76 -3.67 5.81
CA ARG A 12 -11.69 -4.00 4.88
C ARG A 12 -11.56 -2.87 3.85
N ASP A 13 -10.41 -2.24 3.81
CA ASP A 13 -10.04 -1.23 2.82
C ASP A 13 -9.35 -1.91 1.63
N PHE A 14 -9.95 -1.81 0.45
CA PHE A 14 -9.41 -2.38 -0.79
C PHE A 14 -8.39 -1.45 -1.49
N GLY A 15 -8.15 -0.28 -0.93
CA GLY A 15 -7.05 0.61 -1.29
C GLY A 15 -7.32 1.62 -2.38
N THR A 16 -8.44 1.51 -3.11
CA THR A 16 -8.89 2.51 -4.09
C THR A 16 -10.40 2.45 -4.25
N PRO A 17 -11.06 3.54 -4.69
CA PRO A 17 -12.49 3.54 -4.92
C PRO A 17 -12.94 2.40 -5.85
N LYS A 18 -14.11 1.81 -5.53
CA LYS A 18 -14.72 0.80 -6.37
C LYS A 18 -15.13 1.42 -7.71
N ARG A 19 -14.81 0.73 -8.79
CA ARG A 19 -15.28 1.09 -10.13
C ARG A 19 -16.44 0.18 -10.53
N GLU A 20 -17.39 0.76 -11.23
CA GLU A 20 -18.52 0.04 -11.80
C GLU A 20 -18.42 0.13 -13.32
N SER A 21 -18.41 -1.02 -13.98
CA SER A 21 -18.37 -1.14 -15.43
C SER A 21 -19.01 -2.46 -15.83
N GLU A 22 -19.78 -2.46 -16.93
CA GLU A 22 -20.29 -3.68 -17.53
C GLU A 22 -19.17 -4.50 -18.20
N GLN A 23 -18.12 -3.82 -18.64
CA GLN A 23 -16.95 -4.46 -19.22
C GLN A 23 -16.10 -5.09 -18.12
N GLN A 24 -15.83 -6.38 -18.23
CA GLN A 24 -14.90 -7.10 -17.37
C GLN A 24 -13.54 -7.23 -18.04
N VAL A 25 -12.50 -7.21 -17.21
CA VAL A 25 -11.11 -7.34 -17.64
C VAL A 25 -10.47 -8.46 -16.83
N SER A 26 -9.77 -9.38 -17.49
CA SER A 26 -9.07 -10.50 -16.88
C SER A 26 -7.57 -10.28 -16.92
N LEU A 27 -6.91 -10.51 -15.80
CA LEU A 27 -5.45 -10.38 -15.65
C LEU A 27 -4.93 -11.51 -14.78
N SER A 28 -3.61 -11.70 -14.77
CA SER A 28 -2.92 -12.61 -13.86
C SER A 28 -2.20 -11.81 -12.79
N ILE A 29 -2.42 -12.14 -11.51
CA ILE A 29 -1.70 -11.57 -10.37
C ILE A 29 -1.07 -12.71 -9.59
N ASP A 30 0.27 -12.75 -9.52
CA ASP A 30 1.05 -13.81 -8.88
C ASP A 30 0.68 -15.22 -9.36
N GLY A 31 0.26 -15.35 -10.62
CA GLY A 31 -0.17 -16.60 -11.26
C GLY A 31 -1.65 -16.94 -11.09
N GLU A 32 -2.42 -16.17 -10.32
CA GLU A 32 -3.87 -16.32 -10.19
C GLU A 32 -4.61 -15.47 -11.22
N THR A 33 -5.62 -16.02 -11.86
CA THR A 33 -6.48 -15.26 -12.79
C THR A 33 -7.53 -14.48 -12.00
N VAL A 34 -7.55 -13.18 -12.17
CA VAL A 34 -8.47 -12.25 -11.52
C VAL A 34 -9.28 -11.53 -12.57
N THR A 35 -10.60 -11.47 -12.39
CA THR A 35 -11.51 -10.75 -13.31
C THR A 35 -12.25 -9.67 -12.53
N VAL A 36 -12.14 -8.42 -13.00
CA VAL A 36 -12.70 -7.24 -12.35
C VAL A 36 -13.27 -6.26 -13.36
N PRO A 37 -14.13 -5.33 -12.96
CA PRO A 37 -14.64 -4.27 -13.82
C PRO A 37 -13.52 -3.42 -14.42
N ALA A 38 -13.66 -3.02 -15.69
CA ALA A 38 -12.73 -2.11 -16.35
C ALA A 38 -12.60 -0.78 -15.55
N GLY A 39 -11.39 -0.20 -15.52
CA GLY A 39 -11.07 0.97 -14.72
C GLY A 39 -10.69 0.66 -13.26
N THR A 40 -10.80 -0.60 -12.83
CA THR A 40 -10.30 -1.03 -11.52
C THR A 40 -8.77 -0.93 -11.50
N THR A 41 -8.20 -0.52 -10.37
CA THR A 41 -6.75 -0.48 -10.21
C THR A 41 -6.18 -1.87 -9.90
N VAL A 42 -4.91 -2.09 -10.23
CA VAL A 42 -4.19 -3.34 -9.87
C VAL A 42 -4.20 -3.58 -8.36
N LEU A 43 -4.08 -2.52 -7.55
CA LEU A 43 -4.13 -2.62 -6.09
C LEU A 43 -5.47 -3.19 -5.61
N ARG A 44 -6.58 -2.66 -6.12
CA ARG A 44 -7.92 -3.13 -5.75
C ARG A 44 -8.18 -4.54 -6.26
N ALA A 45 -7.82 -4.83 -7.50
CA ALA A 45 -7.96 -6.17 -8.07
C ALA A 45 -7.22 -7.23 -7.24
N ALA A 46 -6.00 -6.93 -6.80
CA ALA A 46 -5.23 -7.80 -5.90
C ALA A 46 -5.95 -7.99 -4.55
N ALA A 47 -6.43 -6.89 -3.95
CA ALA A 47 -7.12 -6.95 -2.66
C ALA A 47 -8.44 -7.74 -2.73
N GLU A 48 -9.20 -7.63 -3.82
CA GLU A 48 -10.43 -8.41 -4.06
C GLU A 48 -10.12 -9.91 -4.23
N ALA A 49 -8.96 -10.25 -4.80
CA ALA A 49 -8.44 -11.62 -4.89
C ALA A 49 -7.78 -12.13 -3.58
N GLY A 50 -7.74 -11.32 -2.53
CA GLY A 50 -7.11 -11.69 -1.26
C GLY A 50 -5.59 -11.51 -1.20
N ILE A 51 -5.00 -10.93 -2.24
CA ILE A 51 -3.56 -10.64 -2.33
C ILE A 51 -3.30 -9.26 -1.72
N ASN A 52 -2.46 -9.21 -0.67
CA ASN A 52 -2.14 -7.98 0.03
C ASN A 52 -0.91 -7.30 -0.57
N ILE A 53 -1.08 -6.07 -1.03
CA ILE A 53 0.00 -5.18 -1.45
C ILE A 53 0.13 -4.07 -0.40
N PRO A 54 1.32 -3.85 0.21
CA PRO A 54 1.52 -2.78 1.18
C PRO A 54 1.19 -1.40 0.60
N LYS A 55 0.50 -0.56 1.39
CA LYS A 55 0.08 0.78 0.99
C LYS A 55 0.00 1.70 2.20
N LEU A 56 0.11 3.02 2.00
CA LEU A 56 -0.16 4.05 3.02
C LEU A 56 -1.07 5.16 2.49
N CYS A 57 -0.85 5.64 1.25
CA CYS A 57 -1.54 6.82 0.72
C CYS A 57 -2.80 6.51 -0.11
N ALA A 58 -3.24 5.26 -0.14
CA ALA A 58 -4.38 4.83 -0.94
C ALA A 58 -5.46 4.20 -0.06
N THR A 59 -6.71 4.59 -0.26
CA THR A 59 -7.88 4.11 0.48
C THR A 59 -9.11 4.10 -0.45
N ASP A 60 -10.16 3.37 -0.04
CA ASP A 60 -11.42 3.27 -0.78
C ASP A 60 -12.16 4.61 -0.94
N SER A 61 -11.84 5.59 -0.10
CA SER A 61 -12.58 6.86 -0.01
C SER A 61 -12.02 8.00 -0.84
N VAL A 62 -10.79 7.88 -1.36
CA VAL A 62 -10.13 8.94 -2.13
C VAL A 62 -9.44 8.39 -3.37
N GLU A 63 -9.36 9.22 -4.43
CA GLU A 63 -8.62 8.87 -5.63
C GLU A 63 -7.12 8.78 -5.32
N PRO A 64 -6.46 7.69 -5.72
CA PRO A 64 -5.04 7.49 -5.45
C PRO A 64 -4.17 8.38 -6.32
N PHE A 65 -3.07 8.86 -5.75
CA PHE A 65 -2.07 9.66 -6.47
C PHE A 65 -0.64 9.10 -6.43
N GLY A 66 -0.45 7.93 -5.81
CA GLY A 66 0.80 7.17 -5.90
C GLY A 66 1.97 7.74 -5.11
N SER A 67 1.74 8.52 -4.05
CA SER A 67 2.77 9.22 -3.29
C SER A 67 3.67 8.29 -2.49
N CYS A 68 3.12 7.36 -1.72
CA CYS A 68 3.88 6.59 -0.74
C CYS A 68 4.87 5.58 -1.35
N ARG A 69 4.69 5.16 -2.59
CA ARG A 69 5.54 4.21 -3.32
C ARG A 69 5.69 2.83 -2.65
N LEU A 70 4.83 2.47 -1.72
CA LEU A 70 4.83 1.13 -1.11
C LEU A 70 4.14 0.09 -1.99
N CYS A 71 3.14 0.50 -2.76
CA CYS A 71 2.34 -0.39 -3.60
C CYS A 71 2.96 -0.71 -4.97
N LEU A 72 4.28 -0.57 -5.11
CA LEU A 72 4.99 -0.89 -6.35
C LEU A 72 4.83 -2.37 -6.71
N VAL A 73 4.66 -2.65 -8.00
CA VAL A 73 4.54 -4.00 -8.57
C VAL A 73 5.41 -4.12 -9.81
N GLU A 74 5.69 -5.35 -10.23
CA GLU A 74 6.23 -5.63 -11.55
C GLU A 74 5.08 -6.02 -12.49
N ILE A 75 5.09 -5.45 -13.69
CA ILE A 75 4.14 -5.78 -14.76
C ILE A 75 4.94 -6.20 -15.97
N GLU A 76 4.63 -7.36 -16.53
CA GLU A 76 5.33 -7.89 -17.71
C GLU A 76 5.23 -6.90 -18.88
N GLY A 77 6.36 -6.58 -19.49
CA GLY A 77 6.47 -5.62 -20.59
C GLY A 77 6.46 -4.14 -20.15
N ALA A 78 6.22 -3.81 -18.88
CA ALA A 78 6.29 -2.44 -18.41
C ALA A 78 7.72 -2.01 -18.09
N LYS A 79 8.02 -0.72 -18.29
CA LYS A 79 9.29 -0.14 -17.84
C LYS A 79 9.18 0.28 -16.37
N GLY A 80 10.11 -0.19 -15.56
CA GLY A 80 10.18 0.19 -14.13
C GLY A 80 9.19 -0.56 -13.25
N LEU A 81 8.81 0.06 -12.13
CA LEU A 81 7.90 -0.48 -11.12
C LEU A 81 6.74 0.49 -10.95
N PRO A 82 5.61 0.28 -11.65
CA PRO A 82 4.45 1.14 -11.49
C PRO A 82 3.82 0.99 -10.09
N ALA A 83 3.16 2.06 -9.63
CA ALA A 83 2.36 2.02 -8.41
C ALA A 83 1.01 1.37 -8.73
N SER A 84 0.70 0.26 -8.09
CA SER A 84 -0.53 -0.50 -8.34
C SER A 84 -1.81 0.28 -8.02
N CYS A 85 -1.74 1.27 -7.11
CA CYS A 85 -2.88 2.11 -6.78
C CYS A 85 -3.30 3.08 -7.88
N THR A 86 -2.39 3.45 -8.79
CA THR A 86 -2.66 4.37 -9.92
C THR A 86 -2.62 3.68 -11.28
N THR A 87 -2.40 2.37 -11.29
CA THR A 87 -2.34 1.58 -12.52
C THR A 87 -3.65 0.84 -12.71
N GLU A 88 -4.38 1.16 -13.76
CA GLU A 88 -5.60 0.46 -14.15
C GLU A 88 -5.28 -0.90 -14.77
N VAL A 89 -6.14 -1.88 -14.50
CA VAL A 89 -6.06 -3.22 -15.09
C VAL A 89 -6.27 -3.19 -16.61
N ARG A 90 -5.61 -4.11 -17.30
CA ARG A 90 -5.78 -4.32 -18.73
C ARG A 90 -5.89 -5.81 -19.01
N GLU A 91 -6.59 -6.14 -20.09
CA GLU A 91 -6.76 -7.53 -20.51
C GLU A 91 -5.41 -8.22 -20.76
N GLY A 92 -5.26 -9.41 -20.16
CA GLY A 92 -4.04 -10.20 -20.28
C GLY A 92 -2.82 -9.67 -19.54
N MET A 93 -2.96 -8.62 -18.69
CA MET A 93 -1.86 -8.10 -17.88
C MET A 93 -1.32 -9.19 -16.94
N VAL A 94 -0.01 -9.30 -16.82
CA VAL A 94 0.67 -10.20 -15.87
C VAL A 94 1.38 -9.35 -14.83
N VAL A 95 0.99 -9.53 -13.57
CA VAL A 95 1.45 -8.74 -12.43
C VAL A 95 2.14 -9.64 -11.42
N THR A 96 3.32 -9.24 -10.97
CA THR A 96 4.01 -9.82 -9.82
C THR A 96 4.00 -8.83 -8.67
N THR A 97 3.39 -9.23 -7.55
CA THR A 97 3.26 -8.38 -6.38
C THR A 97 4.35 -8.61 -5.34
N GLN A 98 5.01 -9.76 -5.36
CA GLN A 98 6.00 -10.17 -4.36
C GLN A 98 7.21 -10.83 -5.01
N ASN A 99 8.38 -10.25 -4.79
CA ASN A 99 9.68 -10.86 -5.03
C ASN A 99 10.74 -10.16 -4.19
N LYS A 100 11.98 -10.64 -4.24
CA LYS A 100 13.08 -10.07 -3.45
C LYS A 100 13.29 -8.57 -3.75
N ARG A 101 13.26 -8.18 -5.02
CA ARG A 101 13.47 -6.78 -5.46
C ARG A 101 12.40 -5.86 -4.89
N LEU A 102 11.13 -6.24 -5.01
CA LEU A 102 10.00 -5.47 -4.46
C LEU A 102 10.08 -5.38 -2.93
N GLY A 103 10.43 -6.48 -2.26
CA GLY A 103 10.61 -6.51 -0.81
C GLY A 103 11.71 -5.57 -0.35
N ASP A 104 12.87 -5.58 -1.00
CA ASP A 104 14.00 -4.70 -0.67
C ASP A 104 13.64 -3.22 -0.88
N ILE A 105 12.97 -2.87 -1.97
CA ILE A 105 12.54 -1.50 -2.25
C ILE A 105 11.50 -1.03 -1.23
N ARG A 106 10.48 -1.82 -0.94
CA ARG A 106 9.45 -1.47 0.05
C ARG A 106 10.03 -1.26 1.44
N ARG A 107 10.97 -2.11 1.84
CA ARG A 107 11.67 -1.95 3.12
C ARG A 107 12.46 -0.65 3.17
N ASN A 108 13.20 -0.32 2.11
CA ASN A 108 13.94 0.94 2.03
C ASN A 108 13.02 2.17 2.04
N VAL A 109 11.89 2.11 1.34
CA VAL A 109 10.87 3.17 1.37
C VAL A 109 10.30 3.34 2.78
N MET A 110 9.95 2.24 3.46
CA MET A 110 9.47 2.30 4.85
C MET A 110 10.53 2.85 5.79
N GLU A 111 11.80 2.49 5.61
CA GLU A 111 12.90 3.02 6.41
C GLU A 111 12.99 4.55 6.29
N LEU A 112 12.81 5.11 5.10
CA LEU A 112 12.79 6.55 4.89
C LEU A 112 11.59 7.22 5.60
N TYR A 113 10.39 6.61 5.55
CA TYR A 113 9.24 7.12 6.31
C TYR A 113 9.48 7.10 7.82
N ILE A 114 10.05 6.01 8.33
CA ILE A 114 10.33 5.88 9.77
C ILE A 114 11.45 6.82 10.20
N SER A 115 12.43 7.11 9.34
CA SER A 115 13.54 8.02 9.67
C SER A 115 13.09 9.47 9.91
N ASP A 116 11.92 9.86 9.38
CA ASP A 116 11.33 11.19 9.59
C ASP A 116 10.14 11.17 10.56
N HIS A 117 10.06 10.12 11.39
CA HIS A 117 8.96 9.92 12.34
C HIS A 117 9.52 9.66 13.75
N PRO A 118 8.96 10.29 14.81
CA PRO A 118 9.36 10.00 16.20
C PRO A 118 9.18 8.52 16.53
N LEU A 119 10.21 7.89 17.09
CA LEU A 119 10.20 6.47 17.45
C LEU A 119 9.77 6.24 18.92
N ASP A 120 8.83 7.01 19.42
CA ASP A 120 8.28 6.94 20.76
C ASP A 120 6.92 6.20 20.83
N CYS A 121 6.79 5.14 20.04
CA CYS A 121 5.55 4.38 19.91
C CYS A 121 4.91 4.00 21.24
N LEU A 122 5.69 3.75 22.29
CA LEU A 122 5.18 3.36 23.60
C LEU A 122 4.37 4.46 24.30
N THR A 123 4.62 5.73 23.97
CA THR A 123 3.91 6.89 24.50
C THR A 123 2.90 7.47 23.51
N CYS A 124 2.88 6.97 22.29
CA CYS A 124 2.01 7.43 21.22
C CYS A 124 0.56 6.97 21.45
N PRO A 125 -0.45 7.87 21.36
CA PRO A 125 -1.84 7.52 21.57
C PRO A 125 -2.41 6.54 20.53
N THR A 126 -1.78 6.43 19.35
CA THR A 126 -2.19 5.50 18.27
C THR A 126 -1.40 4.19 18.30
N ASN A 127 -0.61 3.94 19.33
CA ASN A 127 0.15 2.69 19.44
C ASN A 127 -0.77 1.47 19.41
N GLY A 128 -0.48 0.52 18.52
CA GLY A 128 -1.30 -0.67 18.30
C GLY A 128 -2.50 -0.46 17.36
N ASP A 129 -2.76 0.77 16.90
CA ASP A 129 -3.76 1.14 15.89
C ASP A 129 -3.16 2.14 14.89
N CYS A 130 -2.01 1.78 14.31
CA CYS A 130 -1.20 2.65 13.46
C CYS A 130 -0.78 1.95 12.17
N GLU A 131 -1.27 2.45 11.04
CA GLU A 131 -0.94 1.89 9.73
C GLU A 131 0.57 1.96 9.40
N LEU A 132 1.28 2.96 9.93
CA LEU A 132 2.73 3.06 9.74
C LEU A 132 3.46 1.89 10.42
N GLN A 133 3.08 1.53 11.65
CA GLN A 133 3.61 0.35 12.34
C GLN A 133 3.27 -0.95 11.59
N ASP A 134 2.03 -1.07 11.11
CA ASP A 134 1.58 -2.25 10.36
C ASP A 134 2.38 -2.42 9.08
N MET A 135 2.63 -1.33 8.34
CA MET A 135 3.41 -1.37 7.11
C MET A 135 4.89 -1.61 7.36
N ALA A 136 5.46 -1.09 8.44
CA ALA A 136 6.82 -1.43 8.86
C ALA A 136 6.94 -2.94 9.15
N GLY A 137 5.96 -3.51 9.84
CA GLY A 137 5.85 -4.96 10.07
C GLY A 137 5.73 -5.74 8.77
N ALA A 138 4.81 -5.36 7.88
CA ALA A 138 4.52 -6.04 6.62
C ALA A 138 5.71 -6.03 5.65
N THR A 139 6.53 -4.96 5.64
CA THR A 139 7.73 -4.85 4.82
C THR A 139 8.97 -5.49 5.45
N GLY A 140 8.85 -6.00 6.67
CA GLY A 140 9.96 -6.64 7.40
C GLY A 140 11.01 -5.67 7.89
N LEU A 141 10.67 -4.37 8.05
CA LEU A 141 11.56 -3.39 8.66
C LEU A 141 11.70 -3.70 10.15
N ARG A 142 12.93 -3.86 10.65
CA ARG A 142 13.26 -4.13 12.05
C ARG A 142 14.25 -3.15 12.64
N GLU A 143 15.03 -2.53 11.80
CA GLU A 143 16.06 -1.57 12.16
C GLU A 143 16.04 -0.42 11.16
N VAL A 144 16.34 0.77 11.61
CA VAL A 144 16.50 1.96 10.76
C VAL A 144 17.95 2.40 10.78
N ARG A 145 18.54 2.61 9.61
CA ARG A 145 19.90 3.11 9.47
C ARG A 145 20.00 4.61 9.72
N TYR A 146 18.88 5.31 9.54
CA TYR A 146 18.76 6.75 9.69
C TYR A 146 17.90 7.02 10.92
N GLY A 147 18.45 7.76 11.90
CA GLY A 147 17.73 8.12 13.10
C GLY A 147 16.84 9.35 12.87
N TYR A 148 15.77 9.44 13.65
CA TYR A 148 14.99 10.66 13.76
C TYR A 148 15.76 11.68 14.61
N GLU A 149 16.07 12.83 14.03
CA GLU A 149 16.89 13.87 14.68
C GLU A 149 16.07 14.85 15.53
N GLY A 150 14.77 14.59 15.73
CA GLY A 150 13.88 15.41 16.55
C GLY A 150 13.22 16.57 15.80
N GLU A 151 13.51 16.74 14.51
CA GLU A 151 12.93 17.76 13.67
C GLU A 151 12.17 17.14 12.51
N ASN A 152 11.01 17.69 12.19
CA ASN A 152 10.28 17.35 10.98
C ASN A 152 10.86 18.20 9.82
N HIS A 153 11.23 17.52 8.73
CA HIS A 153 11.77 18.19 7.53
C HIS A 153 10.68 18.88 6.68
N LEU A 154 9.43 18.86 7.11
CA LEU A 154 8.35 19.61 6.46
C LEU A 154 8.57 21.11 6.63
N ASP A 155 8.84 21.80 5.53
CA ASP A 155 8.88 23.26 5.49
C ASP A 155 7.46 23.79 5.20
N ALA A 156 6.69 24.01 6.26
CA ALA A 156 5.29 24.46 6.16
C ALA A 156 5.14 25.84 5.48
N GLU A 157 6.20 26.65 5.40
CA GLU A 157 6.17 27.93 4.68
C GLU A 157 6.29 27.74 3.16
N LYS A 158 6.94 26.66 2.73
CA LYS A 158 7.09 26.28 1.31
C LYS A 158 6.00 25.37 0.81
N ASP A 159 5.38 24.61 1.72
CA ASP A 159 4.25 23.75 1.36
C ASP A 159 2.98 24.59 1.21
N ARG A 160 2.60 24.84 -0.03
CA ARG A 160 1.38 25.58 -0.40
C ARG A 160 0.30 24.67 -0.98
N SER A 161 0.39 23.35 -0.76
CA SER A 161 -0.60 22.38 -1.22
C SER A 161 -1.89 22.40 -0.42
#